data_3eab8ab43ed094d9ab78f387fea74158
#
_entry.id   3eab8ab43ed094d9ab78f387fea74158
#
_cell.length_a   1.000
_cell.length_b   1.000
_cell.length_c   1.000
_cell.angle_alpha   90.00
_cell.angle_beta   90.00
_cell.angle_gamma   90.00
#
_symmetry.space_group_name_H-M   'P 1'
#
loop_
_entity.id
_entity.type
_entity.pdbx_description
1 polymer ?
#
loop_
_entity_poly.entity_id
_entity_poly.type
_entity_poly.pdbx_seq_one_letter_code
_entity_poly.pdbx_strand_id
1 'polypeptide(L)'
;MKNQRILSAALAVLMAGSLAACGGGAAGSTPASDTTDTSSAASASQAAPVDEYKQYKGGDVVLATDSVFNNFFTPYQAGNAIAWGSFCMEPLGKKIQGTADDYDLVLAESFDVDEENFLVTIQVKQGIKFHDGTPLTAEDVAWTIQSWIDYGRGAQIGNPTEVRQTGDYTVEVQYPEFNVNYKTWLLPMQIFCKHTFDTIGLDAMMTSFNGTGPYVMDTYVEDYSLSFTRNEDYWQEHDWGPDTVTFLYTSDATAMAASVLNGDVDYMAMDAPETMELFEANGWELVPQFANAGNVSFVIPITNVPDDPWSNVKVREAVFSHGIDLVGAAAAIVGEAGYHTDAIGYKEATYYDEGLEFTSLDYELAKKMLAEAGYPDGFKTRIVADATTQTQATVIQAELKKLGIEAEVEMPDMNEMQKFWTGENTAGGLMVGAMYFADPILDRLDKFYGPYGYMAGCTDWTDEEYALYDNIRSAKSIEEQDELIYKFCVQFVQKDFHFLPIANAVGRAAVSDRLILGDMASLGISYWNPNMVGCKN
;
A
#
# COMPACT_ATOMS: atom_id res chain seq x y z
N MET A 1 -9.50 27.09 -50.40
CA MET A 1 -10.15 26.36 -51.50
C MET A 1 -10.48 24.99 -50.94
N LYS A 2 -11.76 24.80 -50.61
CA LYS A 2 -12.67 23.78 -51.19
C LYS A 2 -12.20 22.34 -50.92
N ASN A 3 -12.93 21.41 -50.35
CA ASN A 3 -14.38 21.20 -50.13
C ASN A 3 -14.50 19.99 -49.19
N GLN A 4 -15.39 20.07 -48.24
CA GLN A 4 -16.76 19.49 -48.16
C GLN A 4 -16.76 17.99 -47.94
N ARG A 5 -17.24 17.54 -46.77
CA ARG A 5 -18.65 17.33 -46.35
C ARG A 5 -19.25 16.00 -46.80
N ILE A 6 -19.92 15.36 -45.83
CA ILE A 6 -21.12 14.53 -45.92
C ILE A 6 -20.80 13.04 -45.97
N LEU A 7 -21.33 12.15 -45.11
CA LEU A 7 -22.74 11.90 -44.78
C LEU A 7 -22.93 11.11 -43.50
N SER A 8 -23.88 11.53 -42.72
CA SER A 8 -24.60 10.78 -41.68
C SER A 8 -25.63 9.83 -42.36
N ALA A 9 -25.94 8.71 -41.69
CA ALA A 9 -27.28 8.10 -41.60
C ALA A 9 -27.11 6.69 -41.02
N ALA A 10 -27.48 6.41 -39.80
CA ALA A 10 -28.82 6.01 -39.35
C ALA A 10 -29.33 4.68 -39.96
N LEU A 11 -29.39 3.63 -39.18
CA LEU A 11 -30.55 2.75 -39.22
C LEU A 11 -30.75 2.12 -37.81
N ALA A 12 -31.88 2.48 -37.25
CA ALA A 12 -32.50 1.82 -36.11
C ALA A 12 -33.46 0.74 -36.64
N VAL A 13 -33.88 -0.13 -35.72
CA VAL A 13 -35.09 -0.98 -35.76
C VAL A 13 -34.90 -2.39 -36.31
N LEU A 14 -35.02 -3.35 -35.40
CA LEU A 14 -36.18 -4.25 -35.39
C LEU A 14 -36.26 -5.05 -34.08
N MET A 15 -37.31 -4.73 -33.34
CA MET A 15 -37.91 -5.55 -32.28
C MET A 15 -38.80 -6.66 -32.88
N ALA A 16 -39.20 -7.54 -31.98
CA ALA A 16 -40.27 -8.54 -31.98
C ALA A 16 -39.81 -9.95 -32.35
N GLY A 17 -40.01 -10.95 -31.55
CA GLY A 17 -41.04 -11.28 -30.59
C GLY A 17 -41.50 -12.69 -30.87
N SER A 18 -41.59 -13.53 -29.91
CA SER A 18 -42.61 -14.57 -29.87
C SER A 18 -42.70 -15.23 -28.48
N LEU A 19 -43.83 -14.97 -27.89
CA LEU A 19 -44.46 -15.73 -26.80
C LEU A 19 -45.20 -16.94 -27.42
N ALA A 20 -45.20 -18.05 -26.67
CA ALA A 20 -46.33 -18.99 -26.50
C ALA A 20 -45.80 -20.20 -25.70
N ALA A 21 -46.19 -20.50 -24.54
CA ALA A 21 -47.47 -20.73 -23.87
C ALA A 21 -47.81 -22.20 -23.74
N CYS A 22 -48.29 -22.54 -22.53
CA CYS A 22 -49.11 -23.67 -22.08
C CYS A 22 -48.36 -24.95 -21.70
N GLY A 23 -48.63 -25.59 -20.58
CA GLY A 23 -49.61 -25.45 -19.53
C GLY A 23 -49.66 -26.72 -18.71
N GLY A 24 -50.01 -26.61 -17.45
CA GLY A 24 -50.87 -27.55 -16.77
C GLY A 24 -50.27 -28.51 -15.74
N GLY A 25 -50.69 -28.38 -14.47
CA GLY A 25 -51.08 -29.48 -13.63
C GLY A 25 -50.41 -29.62 -12.27
N ALA A 26 -50.98 -29.01 -11.36
CA ALA A 26 -51.33 -29.20 -9.93
C ALA A 26 -50.67 -30.29 -9.05
N ALA A 27 -50.42 -29.85 -7.84
CA ALA A 27 -50.69 -30.40 -6.51
C ALA A 27 -49.49 -30.85 -5.65
N GLY A 28 -49.21 -30.07 -4.61
CA GLY A 28 -49.29 -30.48 -3.22
C GLY A 28 -48.02 -30.92 -2.52
N SER A 29 -47.46 -30.05 -1.75
CA SER A 29 -47.21 -30.15 -0.30
C SER A 29 -45.90 -29.44 0.12
N THR A 30 -46.06 -28.42 0.93
CA THR A 30 -45.03 -27.82 1.83
C THR A 30 -44.83 -28.72 3.06
N PRO A 31 -43.83 -28.52 3.92
CA PRO A 31 -42.74 -27.54 3.99
C PRO A 31 -41.37 -28.12 4.39
N ALA A 32 -40.30 -27.40 4.13
CA ALA A 32 -39.18 -27.28 5.07
C ALA A 32 -38.27 -26.14 4.59
N SER A 33 -38.07 -25.22 5.49
CA SER A 33 -37.12 -24.11 5.41
C SER A 33 -35.69 -24.62 5.32
N ASP A 34 -35.00 -24.27 4.26
CA ASP A 34 -33.55 -24.17 4.26
C ASP A 34 -33.17 -22.81 3.68
N THR A 35 -32.70 -21.97 4.57
CA THR A 35 -32.00 -20.73 4.24
C THR A 35 -30.67 -21.11 3.62
N THR A 36 -30.58 -21.08 2.32
CA THR A 36 -29.30 -21.05 1.64
C THR A 36 -28.86 -19.59 1.51
N ASP A 37 -27.89 -19.21 2.34
CA ASP A 37 -27.02 -18.08 2.13
C ASP A 37 -26.45 -18.14 0.71
N THR A 38 -26.89 -17.23 -0.14
CA THR A 38 -26.18 -16.89 -1.36
C THR A 38 -25.16 -15.81 -1.04
N SER A 39 -24.04 -16.20 -0.43
CA SER A 39 -22.82 -15.43 -0.59
C SER A 39 -22.43 -15.51 -2.06
N SER A 40 -22.57 -14.40 -2.77
CA SER A 40 -21.93 -14.22 -4.07
C SER A 40 -20.42 -14.18 -3.83
N ALA A 41 -19.80 -15.37 -3.86
CA ALA A 41 -18.36 -15.45 -4.04
C ALA A 41 -18.06 -14.81 -5.39
N ALA A 42 -17.39 -13.68 -5.37
CA ALA A 42 -16.69 -13.17 -6.53
C ALA A 42 -15.86 -14.34 -7.07
N SER A 43 -16.04 -14.66 -8.34
CA SER A 43 -15.25 -15.65 -9.03
C SER A 43 -13.81 -15.17 -9.00
N ALA A 44 -13.03 -15.67 -8.05
CA ALA A 44 -11.60 -15.49 -8.10
C ALA A 44 -11.15 -16.15 -9.41
N SER A 45 -10.57 -15.37 -10.29
CA SER A 45 -9.78 -15.85 -11.42
C SER A 45 -8.87 -16.95 -10.87
N GLN A 46 -8.92 -18.15 -11.44
CA GLN A 46 -8.03 -19.22 -11.02
C GLN A 46 -6.60 -18.74 -11.29
N ALA A 47 -5.88 -18.44 -10.22
CA ALA A 47 -4.44 -18.24 -10.32
C ALA A 47 -3.85 -19.44 -11.05
N ALA A 48 -2.93 -19.19 -11.97
CA ALA A 48 -2.20 -20.25 -12.66
C ALA A 48 -1.59 -21.20 -11.60
N PRO A 49 -1.46 -22.51 -11.87
CA PRO A 49 -0.82 -23.41 -10.94
C PRO A 49 0.54 -22.84 -10.50
N VAL A 50 0.83 -22.89 -9.21
CA VAL A 50 1.97 -22.23 -8.55
C VAL A 50 3.32 -22.42 -9.25
N ASP A 51 3.45 -23.46 -10.09
CA ASP A 51 4.68 -23.80 -10.80
C ASP A 51 4.61 -23.59 -12.33
N GLU A 52 3.54 -23.05 -12.89
CA GLU A 52 3.42 -22.91 -14.36
C GLU A 52 4.53 -22.01 -14.94
N TYR A 53 4.92 -20.97 -14.24
CA TYR A 53 5.99 -20.05 -14.66
C TYR A 53 7.36 -20.76 -14.82
N LYS A 54 7.63 -21.83 -14.08
CA LYS A 54 8.90 -22.59 -14.14
C LYS A 54 9.14 -23.31 -15.47
N GLN A 55 8.10 -23.41 -16.31
CA GLN A 55 8.23 -23.99 -17.64
C GLN A 55 8.87 -23.03 -18.66
N TYR A 56 8.96 -21.75 -18.31
CA TYR A 56 9.40 -20.70 -19.21
C TYR A 56 10.77 -20.18 -18.79
N LYS A 57 11.71 -20.24 -19.72
CA LYS A 57 13.04 -19.68 -19.58
C LYS A 57 13.35 -18.79 -20.78
N GLY A 58 13.89 -17.62 -20.49
CA GLY A 58 14.27 -16.66 -21.51
C GLY A 58 13.18 -15.65 -21.85
N GLY A 59 13.47 -14.78 -22.81
CA GLY A 59 12.63 -13.68 -23.23
C GLY A 59 12.87 -12.40 -22.43
N ASP A 60 12.29 -11.32 -22.95
CA ASP A 60 12.40 -9.98 -22.38
C ASP A 60 11.04 -9.57 -21.84
N VAL A 61 11.01 -9.03 -20.63
CA VAL A 61 9.80 -8.52 -19.97
C VAL A 61 9.92 -7.02 -19.76
N VAL A 62 8.88 -6.29 -20.12
CA VAL A 62 8.80 -4.84 -19.95
C VAL A 62 7.65 -4.50 -18.99
N LEU A 63 7.97 -3.79 -17.94
CA LEU A 63 7.04 -3.39 -16.87
C LEU A 63 6.91 -1.86 -16.88
N ALA A 64 5.69 -1.37 -16.82
CA ALA A 64 5.43 0.06 -16.73
C ALA A 64 5.26 0.51 -15.27
N THR A 65 5.75 1.70 -14.95
CA THR A 65 5.58 2.33 -13.64
C THR A 65 5.46 3.85 -13.76
N ASP A 66 4.66 4.45 -12.88
CA ASP A 66 4.57 5.89 -12.66
C ASP A 66 5.48 6.38 -11.52
N SER A 67 6.15 5.45 -10.84
CA SER A 67 7.07 5.75 -9.75
C SER A 67 8.50 5.93 -10.24
N VAL A 68 9.09 7.09 -9.94
CA VAL A 68 10.48 7.41 -10.30
C VAL A 68 11.48 6.45 -9.64
N PHE A 69 12.56 6.14 -10.35
CA PHE A 69 13.68 5.35 -9.84
C PHE A 69 14.63 6.27 -9.08
N ASN A 70 14.54 6.29 -7.75
CA ASN A 70 15.40 7.13 -6.94
C ASN A 70 15.81 6.45 -5.63
N ASN A 71 16.87 6.95 -5.02
CA ASN A 71 17.31 6.58 -3.67
C ASN A 71 17.54 5.07 -3.51
N PHE A 72 18.46 4.50 -4.28
CA PHE A 72 18.77 3.07 -4.28
C PHE A 72 19.43 2.59 -2.97
N PHE A 73 20.03 3.48 -2.19
CA PHE A 73 20.58 3.16 -0.88
C PHE A 73 19.60 3.56 0.24
N THR A 74 18.69 2.67 0.56
CA THR A 74 17.58 2.91 1.49
C THR A 74 17.98 3.26 2.93
N PRO A 75 19.12 2.83 3.50
CA PRO A 75 19.55 3.29 4.81
C PRO A 75 19.76 4.81 4.88
N TYR A 76 20.22 5.43 3.79
CA TYR A 76 20.46 6.88 3.74
C TYR A 76 19.16 7.67 3.62
N GLN A 77 18.30 7.31 2.69
CA GLN A 77 17.07 8.05 2.43
C GLN A 77 15.94 7.10 2.00
N ALA A 78 14.71 7.39 2.45
CA ALA A 78 13.54 6.69 1.93
C ALA A 78 13.37 6.97 0.44
N GLY A 79 13.00 5.93 -0.29
CA GLY A 79 12.77 6.00 -1.72
C GLY A 79 12.02 4.76 -2.20
N ASN A 80 11.63 4.77 -3.47
CA ASN A 80 10.92 3.65 -4.10
C ASN A 80 11.85 2.48 -4.48
N ALA A 81 13.14 2.60 -4.16
CA ALA A 81 14.16 1.63 -4.55
C ALA A 81 13.93 0.22 -4.02
N ILE A 82 13.23 0.05 -2.88
CA ILE A 82 12.91 -1.28 -2.35
C ILE A 82 12.13 -2.11 -3.37
N ALA A 83 11.16 -1.50 -4.06
CA ALA A 83 10.38 -2.18 -5.08
C ALA A 83 11.25 -2.69 -6.24
N TRP A 84 12.12 -1.84 -6.74
CA TRP A 84 12.99 -2.15 -7.90
C TRP A 84 14.18 -3.01 -7.50
N GLY A 85 14.72 -2.77 -6.29
CA GLY A 85 15.83 -3.51 -5.72
C GLY A 85 15.53 -5.00 -5.50
N SER A 86 14.26 -5.40 -5.35
CA SER A 86 13.87 -6.80 -5.13
C SER A 86 14.35 -7.77 -6.24
N PHE A 87 14.68 -7.25 -7.41
CA PHE A 87 15.25 -8.02 -8.52
C PHE A 87 16.73 -8.41 -8.32
N CYS A 88 17.49 -7.60 -7.63
CA CYS A 88 18.91 -7.82 -7.43
C CYS A 88 19.34 -7.81 -5.97
N MET A 89 18.56 -7.21 -5.08
CA MET A 89 18.85 -7.14 -3.65
C MET A 89 18.03 -8.17 -2.89
N GLU A 90 18.66 -8.96 -2.05
CA GLU A 90 17.95 -9.92 -1.21
C GLU A 90 17.92 -9.48 0.25
N PRO A 91 16.82 -9.77 0.96
CA PRO A 91 16.69 -9.50 2.39
C PRO A 91 17.25 -10.67 3.22
N LEU A 92 17.34 -10.45 4.53
CA LEU A 92 17.63 -11.55 5.47
C LEU A 92 16.54 -12.62 5.47
N GLY A 93 15.26 -12.19 5.33
CA GLY A 93 14.11 -13.08 5.21
C GLY A 93 12.92 -12.40 4.57
N LYS A 94 11.99 -13.17 4.01
CA LYS A 94 10.75 -12.70 3.39
C LYS A 94 9.55 -13.16 4.21
N LYS A 95 8.60 -12.26 4.47
CA LYS A 95 7.36 -12.61 5.19
C LYS A 95 6.54 -13.60 4.37
N ILE A 96 6.04 -14.65 5.03
CA ILE A 96 5.09 -15.58 4.42
C ILE A 96 3.71 -14.92 4.43
N GLN A 97 3.14 -14.74 3.26
CA GLN A 97 1.86 -14.07 3.11
C GLN A 97 0.74 -14.84 3.81
N GLY A 98 -0.18 -14.11 4.46
CA GLY A 98 -1.29 -14.69 5.20
C GLY A 98 -0.91 -15.23 6.59
N THR A 99 0.33 -15.02 7.05
CA THR A 99 0.76 -15.33 8.41
C THR A 99 1.04 -14.07 9.21
N ALA A 100 0.90 -14.16 10.53
CA ALA A 100 1.14 -13.02 11.42
C ALA A 100 2.64 -12.67 11.50
N ASP A 101 3.52 -13.68 11.71
CA ASP A 101 4.95 -13.47 12.00
C ASP A 101 5.87 -14.58 11.43
N ASP A 102 5.45 -15.30 10.39
CA ASP A 102 6.29 -16.31 9.76
C ASP A 102 7.10 -15.73 8.62
N TYR A 103 8.36 -16.15 8.52
CA TYR A 103 9.32 -15.69 7.52
C TYR A 103 10.12 -16.85 6.93
N ASP A 104 10.26 -16.82 5.61
CA ASP A 104 11.25 -17.64 4.90
C ASP A 104 12.60 -16.96 4.98
N LEU A 105 13.60 -17.61 5.61
CA LEU A 105 14.94 -17.06 5.72
C LEU A 105 15.68 -17.15 4.38
N VAL A 106 16.09 -16.00 3.85
CA VAL A 106 16.79 -15.87 2.56
C VAL A 106 18.29 -15.81 2.80
N LEU A 107 18.85 -14.69 3.22
CA LEU A 107 20.28 -14.53 3.51
C LEU A 107 20.63 -14.94 4.95
N ALA A 108 19.67 -14.94 5.87
CA ALA A 108 19.85 -15.48 7.20
C ALA A 108 19.77 -17.01 7.19
N GLU A 109 20.65 -17.67 7.93
CA GLU A 109 20.58 -19.10 8.28
C GLU A 109 19.70 -19.31 9.52
N SER A 110 19.84 -18.43 10.53
CA SER A 110 18.96 -18.36 11.69
C SER A 110 18.76 -16.92 12.15
N PHE A 111 17.67 -16.71 12.90
CA PHE A 111 17.30 -15.47 13.54
C PHE A 111 16.77 -15.78 14.93
N ASP A 112 17.60 -15.56 15.93
CA ASP A 112 17.33 -15.95 17.32
C ASP A 112 17.13 -14.70 18.18
N VAL A 113 16.06 -14.68 19.00
CA VAL A 113 15.72 -13.57 19.90
C VAL A 113 15.90 -14.02 21.35
N ASP A 114 16.76 -13.34 22.07
CA ASP A 114 16.88 -13.43 23.54
C ASP A 114 16.02 -12.30 24.15
N GLU A 115 14.80 -12.67 24.54
CA GLU A 115 13.82 -11.72 25.09
C GLU A 115 14.25 -11.16 26.44
N GLU A 116 15.01 -11.92 27.25
CA GLU A 116 15.46 -11.47 28.58
C GLU A 116 16.56 -10.41 28.47
N ASN A 117 17.44 -10.56 27.47
CA ASN A 117 18.56 -9.65 27.25
C ASN A 117 18.32 -8.65 26.12
N PHE A 118 17.16 -8.71 25.43
CA PHE A 118 16.79 -7.82 24.31
C PHE A 118 17.81 -7.88 23.17
N LEU A 119 18.30 -9.09 22.89
CA LEU A 119 19.38 -9.35 21.94
C LEU A 119 18.84 -10.19 20.77
N VAL A 120 19.09 -9.73 19.56
CA VAL A 120 18.86 -10.49 18.35
C VAL A 120 20.20 -11.02 17.83
N THR A 121 20.27 -12.33 17.58
CA THR A 121 21.43 -12.98 16.96
C THR A 121 21.05 -13.48 15.57
N ILE A 122 21.78 -13.02 14.55
CA ILE A 122 21.57 -13.38 13.15
C ILE A 122 22.77 -14.21 12.68
N GLN A 123 22.51 -15.44 12.21
CA GLN A 123 23.52 -16.20 11.47
C GLN A 123 23.31 -15.96 9.98
N VAL A 124 24.34 -15.56 9.27
CA VAL A 124 24.33 -15.31 7.83
C VAL A 124 24.72 -16.59 7.09
N LYS A 125 24.02 -16.94 6.01
CA LYS A 125 24.36 -18.08 5.16
C LYS A 125 25.72 -17.91 4.53
N GLN A 126 26.46 -19.00 4.44
CA GLN A 126 27.82 -19.00 3.90
C GLN A 126 27.84 -19.32 2.39
N GLY A 127 28.86 -18.82 1.70
CA GLY A 127 29.10 -19.13 0.29
C GLY A 127 28.35 -18.26 -0.70
N ILE A 128 27.53 -17.33 -0.23
CA ILE A 128 26.82 -16.36 -1.07
C ILE A 128 27.79 -15.26 -1.50
N LYS A 129 27.62 -14.76 -2.72
CA LYS A 129 28.41 -13.66 -3.27
C LYS A 129 27.49 -12.57 -3.81
N PHE A 130 27.96 -11.33 -3.71
CA PHE A 130 27.40 -10.21 -4.45
C PHE A 130 27.71 -10.34 -5.95
N HIS A 131 27.01 -9.57 -6.77
CA HIS A 131 27.14 -9.60 -8.24
C HIS A 131 28.55 -9.25 -8.73
N ASP A 132 29.32 -8.47 -7.97
CA ASP A 132 30.72 -8.16 -8.27
C ASP A 132 31.70 -9.29 -7.86
N GLY A 133 31.18 -10.38 -7.29
CA GLY A 133 31.95 -11.53 -6.81
C GLY A 133 32.46 -11.40 -5.36
N THR A 134 32.22 -10.27 -4.68
CA THR A 134 32.55 -10.08 -3.26
C THR A 134 31.72 -11.05 -2.40
N PRO A 135 32.32 -11.78 -1.44
CA PRO A 135 31.56 -12.68 -0.58
C PRO A 135 30.69 -11.88 0.40
N LEU A 136 29.44 -12.35 0.60
CA LEU A 136 28.57 -11.86 1.67
C LEU A 136 29.08 -12.38 3.01
N THR A 137 29.20 -11.48 3.98
CA THR A 137 29.62 -11.78 5.34
C THR A 137 28.77 -11.06 6.38
N ALA A 138 29.02 -11.33 7.65
CA ALA A 138 28.41 -10.61 8.76
C ALA A 138 28.79 -9.11 8.77
N GLU A 139 29.91 -8.72 8.17
CA GLU A 139 30.31 -7.31 8.07
C GLU A 139 29.28 -6.52 7.25
N ASP A 140 28.78 -7.06 6.13
CA ASP A 140 27.80 -6.40 5.27
C ASP A 140 26.47 -6.22 5.98
N VAL A 141 26.02 -7.26 6.71
CA VAL A 141 24.77 -7.22 7.48
C VAL A 141 24.87 -6.21 8.63
N ALA A 142 25.93 -6.29 9.41
CA ALA A 142 26.15 -5.37 10.54
C ALA A 142 26.27 -3.92 10.06
N TRP A 143 27.01 -3.68 8.98
CA TRP A 143 27.18 -2.37 8.38
C TRP A 143 25.85 -1.84 7.80
N THR A 144 25.05 -2.69 7.15
CA THR A 144 23.73 -2.29 6.64
C THR A 144 22.82 -1.81 7.79
N ILE A 145 22.73 -2.60 8.87
CA ILE A 145 21.92 -2.23 10.04
C ILE A 145 22.46 -0.95 10.70
N GLN A 146 23.77 -0.85 10.89
CA GLN A 146 24.42 0.34 11.45
C GLN A 146 24.17 1.60 10.61
N SER A 147 24.13 1.46 9.29
CA SER A 147 23.84 2.58 8.37
C SER A 147 22.48 3.21 8.61
N TRP A 148 21.45 2.43 8.96
CA TRP A 148 20.15 2.98 9.36
C TRP A 148 20.25 3.88 10.60
N ILE A 149 21.11 3.53 11.54
CA ILE A 149 21.35 4.33 12.75
C ILE A 149 22.15 5.59 12.38
N ASP A 150 23.26 5.42 11.65
CA ASP A 150 24.20 6.50 11.32
C ASP A 150 23.56 7.60 10.47
N TYR A 151 22.60 7.26 9.63
CA TYR A 151 21.83 8.22 8.83
C TYR A 151 20.55 8.72 9.52
N GLY A 152 20.40 8.49 10.83
CA GLY A 152 19.30 9.03 11.63
C GLY A 152 17.96 8.33 11.45
N ARG A 153 17.97 7.11 10.89
CA ARG A 153 16.76 6.32 10.64
C ARG A 153 16.61 5.11 11.57
N GLY A 154 17.34 5.10 12.66
CA GLY A 154 17.31 4.01 13.65
C GLY A 154 15.91 3.73 14.22
N ALA A 155 15.04 4.74 14.32
CA ALA A 155 13.66 4.56 14.78
C ALA A 155 12.85 3.59 13.90
N GLN A 156 13.15 3.49 12.62
CA GLN A 156 12.46 2.59 11.69
C GLN A 156 12.85 1.12 11.86
N ILE A 157 13.89 0.86 12.65
CA ILE A 157 14.35 -0.48 13.02
C ILE A 157 14.39 -0.67 14.54
N GLY A 158 13.57 0.10 15.29
CA GLY A 158 13.38 -0.02 16.73
C GLY A 158 14.51 0.58 17.58
N ASN A 159 15.33 1.49 17.05
CA ASN A 159 16.43 2.16 17.77
C ASN A 159 17.39 1.17 18.48
N PRO A 160 18.04 0.25 17.78
CA PRO A 160 19.04 -0.61 18.40
C PRO A 160 20.16 0.23 19.01
N THR A 161 20.64 -0.18 20.18
CA THR A 161 21.69 0.52 20.95
C THR A 161 23.08 0.11 20.53
N GLU A 162 23.25 -1.07 19.96
CA GLU A 162 24.51 -1.59 19.48
C GLU A 162 24.32 -2.64 18.39
N VAL A 163 25.17 -2.62 17.37
CA VAL A 163 25.27 -3.64 16.34
C VAL A 163 26.68 -4.17 16.32
N ARG A 164 26.87 -5.47 16.48
CA ARG A 164 28.18 -6.12 16.58
C ARG A 164 28.31 -7.27 15.60
N GLN A 165 29.42 -7.30 14.89
CA GLN A 165 29.90 -8.52 14.25
C GLN A 165 30.65 -9.34 15.29
N THR A 166 30.16 -10.53 15.64
CA THR A 166 30.78 -11.42 16.65
C THR A 166 31.46 -12.63 16.05
N GLY A 167 31.33 -12.81 14.72
CA GLY A 167 31.99 -13.82 13.94
C GLY A 167 31.98 -13.48 12.46
N ASP A 168 32.60 -14.32 11.60
CA ASP A 168 32.63 -14.09 10.15
C ASP A 168 31.22 -14.08 9.54
N TYR A 169 30.27 -14.78 10.18
CA TYR A 169 28.87 -14.93 9.74
C TYR A 169 27.85 -14.71 10.86
N THR A 170 28.25 -14.06 11.96
CA THR A 170 27.38 -13.81 13.12
C THR A 170 27.29 -12.34 13.42
N VAL A 171 26.06 -11.83 13.47
CA VAL A 171 25.73 -10.45 13.88
C VAL A 171 24.85 -10.48 15.12
N GLU A 172 25.14 -9.63 16.07
CA GLU A 172 24.32 -9.36 17.24
C GLU A 172 23.78 -7.94 17.20
N VAL A 173 22.47 -7.78 17.44
CA VAL A 173 21.79 -6.48 17.50
C VAL A 173 21.17 -6.31 18.88
N GLN A 174 21.64 -5.35 19.65
CA GLN A 174 21.17 -5.05 21.00
C GLN A 174 20.11 -3.97 20.97
N TYR A 175 19.00 -4.21 21.66
CA TYR A 175 17.92 -3.24 21.83
C TYR A 175 17.81 -2.76 23.28
N PRO A 176 17.18 -1.58 23.54
CA PRO A 176 17.01 -1.06 24.89
C PRO A 176 15.93 -1.82 25.69
N GLU A 177 14.98 -2.44 25.01
CA GLU A 177 13.84 -3.19 25.56
C GLU A 177 13.37 -4.25 24.57
N PHE A 178 12.55 -5.21 25.05
CA PHE A 178 11.93 -6.22 24.18
C PHE A 178 10.87 -5.57 23.26
N ASN A 179 10.85 -6.00 22.00
CA ASN A 179 9.80 -5.65 21.06
C ASN A 179 9.46 -6.83 20.13
N VAL A 180 8.17 -7.07 19.91
CA VAL A 180 7.68 -8.16 19.05
C VAL A 180 8.07 -7.97 17.58
N ASN A 181 8.39 -6.74 17.16
CA ASN A 181 8.65 -6.39 15.78
C ASN A 181 10.11 -6.60 15.32
N TYR A 182 10.98 -7.22 16.08
CA TYR A 182 12.37 -7.46 15.66
C TYR A 182 12.49 -8.15 14.30
N LYS A 183 11.67 -9.17 14.04
CA LYS A 183 11.61 -9.85 12.75
C LYS A 183 11.11 -8.93 11.65
N THR A 184 10.03 -8.19 11.91
CA THR A 184 9.43 -7.23 10.97
C THR A 184 10.40 -6.14 10.55
N TRP A 185 11.27 -5.68 11.45
CA TRP A 185 12.24 -4.65 11.15
C TRP A 185 13.48 -5.14 10.44
N LEU A 186 14.01 -6.30 10.85
CA LEU A 186 15.31 -6.76 10.40
C LEU A 186 15.24 -7.75 9.23
N LEU A 187 14.27 -8.69 9.25
CA LEU A 187 14.25 -9.74 8.23
C LEU A 187 13.97 -9.20 6.81
N PRO A 188 13.05 -8.25 6.56
CA PRO A 188 12.83 -7.71 5.22
C PRO A 188 13.92 -6.77 4.72
N MET A 189 14.91 -6.46 5.56
CA MET A 189 15.98 -5.53 5.22
C MET A 189 16.85 -6.08 4.09
N GLN A 190 16.89 -5.35 2.97
CA GLN A 190 17.83 -5.65 1.87
C GLN A 190 19.25 -5.39 2.34
N ILE A 191 20.16 -6.32 2.06
CA ILE A 191 21.54 -6.24 2.50
C ILE A 191 22.42 -5.64 1.40
N PHE A 192 23.18 -4.62 1.78
CA PHE A 192 24.07 -3.88 0.89
C PHE A 192 25.52 -4.32 1.07
N CYS A 193 26.28 -4.33 -0.03
CA CYS A 193 27.71 -4.66 -0.04
C CYS A 193 28.52 -3.48 0.49
N LYS A 194 29.14 -3.67 1.65
CA LYS A 194 30.01 -2.65 2.25
C LYS A 194 31.23 -2.34 1.39
N HIS A 195 31.83 -3.37 0.77
CA HIS A 195 32.97 -3.18 -0.13
C HIS A 195 32.62 -2.29 -1.33
N THR A 196 31.42 -2.44 -1.89
CA THR A 196 30.94 -1.56 -2.96
C THR A 196 30.83 -0.12 -2.48
N PHE A 197 30.20 0.10 -1.31
CA PHE A 197 30.11 1.43 -0.72
C PHE A 197 31.48 2.07 -0.50
N ASP A 198 32.42 1.33 0.07
CA ASP A 198 33.80 1.81 0.33
C ASP A 198 34.53 2.16 -0.99
N THR A 199 34.15 1.54 -2.10
CA THR A 199 34.77 1.73 -3.41
C THR A 199 34.16 2.89 -4.20
N ILE A 200 32.82 2.97 -4.26
CA ILE A 200 32.14 3.97 -5.12
C ILE A 200 31.54 5.15 -4.35
N GLY A 201 31.36 5.01 -3.03
CA GLY A 201 30.81 6.06 -2.15
C GLY A 201 29.29 6.22 -2.24
N LEU A 202 28.77 7.10 -1.37
CA LEU A 202 27.33 7.31 -1.19
C LEU A 202 26.64 7.75 -2.49
N ASP A 203 27.16 8.76 -3.18
CA ASP A 203 26.50 9.33 -4.36
C ASP A 203 26.27 8.29 -5.46
N ALA A 204 27.24 7.40 -5.69
CA ALA A 204 27.11 6.33 -6.67
C ALA A 204 26.18 5.19 -6.19
N MET A 205 26.14 4.92 -4.88
CA MET A 205 25.18 3.96 -4.30
C MET A 205 23.71 4.40 -4.44
N MET A 206 23.45 5.70 -4.61
CA MET A 206 22.09 6.21 -4.80
C MET A 206 21.49 5.88 -6.18
N THR A 207 22.29 5.36 -7.09
CA THR A 207 21.87 5.01 -8.47
C THR A 207 22.41 3.64 -8.92
N SER A 208 22.88 2.80 -8.01
CA SER A 208 23.47 1.51 -8.32
C SER A 208 23.07 0.43 -7.33
N PHE A 209 22.77 -0.75 -7.83
CA PHE A 209 22.58 -1.96 -7.04
C PHE A 209 23.74 -2.94 -7.26
N ASN A 210 24.34 -3.41 -6.18
CA ASN A 210 25.20 -4.59 -6.16
C ASN A 210 24.67 -5.52 -5.07
N GLY A 211 23.81 -6.45 -5.44
CA GLY A 211 23.13 -7.39 -4.55
C GLY A 211 23.58 -8.81 -4.73
N THR A 212 22.82 -9.73 -4.16
CA THR A 212 23.03 -11.18 -4.18
C THR A 212 22.00 -11.93 -5.02
N GLY A 213 21.02 -11.19 -5.57
CA GLY A 213 19.80 -11.72 -6.15
C GLY A 213 19.94 -12.33 -7.55
N PRO A 214 18.82 -12.87 -8.07
CA PRO A 214 18.80 -13.62 -9.34
C PRO A 214 18.95 -12.76 -10.59
N TYR A 215 18.94 -11.44 -10.47
CA TYR A 215 19.17 -10.50 -11.56
C TYR A 215 20.22 -9.45 -11.18
N VAL A 216 21.00 -9.04 -12.15
CA VAL A 216 22.02 -8.00 -12.05
C VAL A 216 21.49 -6.74 -12.70
N MET A 217 21.66 -5.58 -12.06
CA MET A 217 21.36 -4.29 -12.67
C MET A 217 22.25 -4.10 -13.90
N ASP A 218 21.61 -3.82 -15.05
CA ASP A 218 22.31 -3.61 -16.32
C ASP A 218 22.43 -2.12 -16.65
N THR A 219 21.29 -1.46 -16.80
CA THR A 219 21.25 -0.05 -17.24
C THR A 219 20.25 0.75 -16.40
N TYR A 220 20.66 1.94 -16.01
CA TYR A 220 19.81 2.96 -15.41
C TYR A 220 19.84 4.24 -16.24
N VAL A 221 18.68 4.71 -16.67
CA VAL A 221 18.50 6.00 -17.29
C VAL A 221 17.51 6.79 -16.44
N GLU A 222 18.01 7.86 -15.81
CA GLU A 222 17.24 8.71 -14.91
C GLU A 222 15.94 9.17 -15.58
N ASP A 223 14.84 9.12 -14.82
CA ASP A 223 13.49 9.49 -15.26
C ASP A 223 12.99 8.77 -16.53
N TYR A 224 13.56 7.61 -16.86
CA TYR A 224 13.14 6.87 -18.04
C TYR A 224 13.11 5.35 -17.86
N SER A 225 14.23 4.69 -17.50
CA SER A 225 14.25 3.23 -17.43
C SER A 225 15.27 2.67 -16.46
N LEU A 226 14.97 1.48 -15.97
CA LEU A 226 15.85 0.65 -15.17
C LEU A 226 15.77 -0.79 -15.68
N SER A 227 16.90 -1.38 -16.08
CA SER A 227 16.94 -2.75 -16.60
C SER A 227 17.82 -3.67 -15.79
N PHE A 228 17.45 -4.94 -15.83
CA PHE A 228 18.13 -6.03 -15.15
C PHE A 228 18.32 -7.19 -16.12
N THR A 229 19.45 -7.89 -15.99
CA THR A 229 19.75 -9.13 -16.71
C THR A 229 19.85 -10.28 -15.72
N ARG A 230 19.52 -11.49 -16.17
CA ARG A 230 19.63 -12.71 -15.37
C ARG A 230 21.05 -12.87 -14.82
N ASN A 231 21.15 -13.26 -13.55
CA ASN A 231 22.41 -13.66 -12.91
C ASN A 231 22.66 -15.16 -13.13
N GLU A 232 23.54 -15.51 -14.04
CA GLU A 232 23.88 -16.91 -14.32
C GLU A 232 24.68 -17.57 -13.18
N ASP A 233 25.28 -16.78 -12.28
CA ASP A 233 26.04 -17.23 -11.11
C ASP A 233 25.22 -17.16 -9.81
N TYR A 234 23.88 -17.10 -9.92
CA TYR A 234 22.99 -17.01 -8.75
C TYR A 234 23.17 -18.22 -7.83
N TRP A 235 23.21 -17.99 -6.53
CA TRP A 235 23.54 -19.00 -5.52
C TRP A 235 22.45 -20.05 -5.26
N GLN A 236 21.20 -19.80 -5.71
CA GLN A 236 20.11 -20.78 -5.70
C GLN A 236 19.84 -21.31 -7.10
N GLU A 237 19.20 -22.49 -7.17
CA GLU A 237 18.73 -23.04 -8.43
C GLU A 237 17.67 -22.12 -9.05
N HIS A 238 17.94 -21.64 -10.25
CA HIS A 238 17.07 -20.69 -10.96
C HIS A 238 17.24 -20.84 -12.48
N ASP A 239 16.62 -21.86 -13.06
CA ASP A 239 16.72 -22.17 -14.48
C ASP A 239 15.46 -21.78 -15.29
N TRP A 240 14.62 -20.91 -14.75
CA TRP A 240 13.41 -20.35 -15.36
C TRP A 240 13.42 -18.81 -15.30
N GLY A 241 12.35 -18.19 -15.86
CA GLY A 241 12.14 -16.73 -15.84
C GLY A 241 12.79 -16.00 -17.03
N PRO A 242 12.53 -14.71 -17.21
CA PRO A 242 13.01 -13.90 -18.33
C PRO A 242 14.53 -13.70 -18.31
N ASP A 243 15.15 -13.46 -19.48
CA ASP A 243 16.57 -13.10 -19.59
C ASP A 243 16.81 -11.66 -19.17
N THR A 244 15.84 -10.77 -19.52
CA THR A 244 15.88 -9.36 -19.13
C THR A 244 14.55 -8.90 -18.55
N VAL A 245 14.63 -7.96 -17.61
CA VAL A 245 13.47 -7.24 -17.07
C VAL A 245 13.75 -5.76 -17.16
N THR A 246 12.88 -5.01 -17.83
CA THR A 246 13.00 -3.57 -17.98
C THR A 246 11.80 -2.86 -17.39
N PHE A 247 12.04 -1.93 -16.49
CA PHE A 247 11.04 -0.99 -16.00
C PHE A 247 11.09 0.28 -16.85
N LEU A 248 9.94 0.69 -17.37
CA LEU A 248 9.77 1.97 -18.04
C LEU A 248 8.98 2.92 -17.16
N TYR A 249 9.54 4.10 -16.93
CA TYR A 249 8.87 5.16 -16.19
C TYR A 249 8.19 6.14 -17.12
N THR A 250 6.97 6.52 -16.80
CA THR A 250 6.30 7.71 -17.33
C THR A 250 5.20 8.18 -16.36
N SER A 251 5.09 9.49 -16.18
CA SER A 251 4.00 10.12 -15.44
C SER A 251 2.72 10.29 -16.26
N ASP A 252 2.73 9.97 -17.55
CA ASP A 252 1.57 10.04 -18.43
C ASP A 252 0.87 8.68 -18.50
N ALA A 253 -0.16 8.49 -17.67
CA ALA A 253 -0.94 7.26 -17.62
C ALA A 253 -1.60 6.89 -18.96
N THR A 254 -1.96 7.89 -19.79
CA THR A 254 -2.58 7.63 -21.10
C THR A 254 -1.55 7.08 -22.09
N ALA A 255 -0.34 7.66 -22.11
CA ALA A 255 0.74 7.17 -22.94
C ALA A 255 1.17 5.76 -22.52
N MET A 256 1.21 5.50 -21.22
CA MET A 256 1.52 4.19 -20.68
C MET A 256 0.47 3.15 -21.05
N ALA A 257 -0.82 3.46 -20.86
CA ALA A 257 -1.91 2.57 -21.27
C ALA A 257 -1.87 2.25 -22.78
N ALA A 258 -1.55 3.24 -23.62
CA ALA A 258 -1.36 3.03 -25.05
C ALA A 258 -0.21 2.06 -25.37
N SER A 259 0.92 2.14 -24.66
CA SER A 259 2.06 1.22 -24.84
C SER A 259 1.70 -0.22 -24.47
N VAL A 260 0.91 -0.41 -23.40
CA VAL A 260 0.41 -1.73 -23.01
C VAL A 260 -0.53 -2.29 -24.07
N LEU A 261 -1.51 -1.49 -24.52
CA LEU A 261 -2.48 -1.92 -25.56
C LEU A 261 -1.81 -2.22 -26.91
N ASN A 262 -0.66 -1.60 -27.20
CA ASN A 262 0.14 -1.89 -28.41
C ASN A 262 1.03 -3.14 -28.25
N GLY A 263 1.18 -3.69 -27.03
CA GLY A 263 2.04 -4.82 -26.73
C GLY A 263 3.52 -4.47 -26.54
N ASP A 264 3.83 -3.18 -26.29
CA ASP A 264 5.20 -2.71 -26.01
C ASP A 264 5.56 -2.92 -24.51
N VAL A 265 4.55 -3.14 -23.66
CA VAL A 265 4.66 -3.33 -22.22
C VAL A 265 3.85 -4.57 -21.80
N ASP A 266 4.43 -5.39 -20.95
CA ASP A 266 3.84 -6.65 -20.50
C ASP A 266 3.04 -6.54 -19.21
N TYR A 267 3.28 -5.50 -18.41
CA TYR A 267 2.63 -5.31 -17.12
C TYR A 267 2.50 -3.83 -16.77
N MET A 268 1.32 -3.44 -16.32
CA MET A 268 1.04 -2.11 -15.79
C MET A 268 0.08 -2.21 -14.60
N ALA A 269 0.54 -1.81 -13.43
CA ALA A 269 -0.34 -1.61 -12.28
C ALA A 269 -1.09 -0.29 -12.43
N MET A 270 -2.35 -0.24 -11.95
CA MET A 270 -3.21 0.94 -12.01
C MET A 270 -4.23 0.93 -10.88
N ASP A 271 -4.64 2.13 -10.46
CA ASP A 271 -5.72 2.35 -9.49
C ASP A 271 -6.79 3.34 -10.01
N ALA A 272 -6.53 4.00 -11.16
CA ALA A 272 -7.45 4.95 -11.77
C ALA A 272 -8.61 4.22 -12.50
N PRO A 273 -9.88 4.46 -12.12
CA PRO A 273 -11.05 3.80 -12.70
C PRO A 273 -11.13 3.93 -14.22
N GLU A 274 -10.87 5.11 -14.76
CA GLU A 274 -10.92 5.39 -16.21
C GLU A 274 -9.89 4.58 -17.00
N THR A 275 -8.73 4.30 -16.40
CA THR A 275 -7.71 3.46 -17.01
C THR A 275 -8.12 1.99 -16.97
N MET A 276 -8.72 1.53 -15.88
CA MET A 276 -9.29 0.16 -15.77
C MET A 276 -10.39 -0.05 -16.81
N GLU A 277 -11.35 0.87 -16.91
CA GLU A 277 -12.43 0.82 -17.90
C GLU A 277 -11.88 0.77 -19.34
N LEU A 278 -10.81 1.49 -19.63
CA LEU A 278 -10.15 1.47 -20.94
C LEU A 278 -9.65 0.06 -21.30
N PHE A 279 -9.00 -0.62 -20.35
CA PHE A 279 -8.49 -1.98 -20.58
C PHE A 279 -9.62 -3.01 -20.71
N GLU A 280 -10.62 -2.95 -19.84
CA GLU A 280 -11.80 -3.84 -19.88
C GLU A 280 -12.57 -3.67 -21.19
N ALA A 281 -12.76 -2.43 -21.66
CA ALA A 281 -13.39 -2.14 -22.95
C ALA A 281 -12.60 -2.70 -24.15
N ASN A 282 -11.30 -2.91 -24.00
CA ASN A 282 -10.44 -3.56 -25.01
C ASN A 282 -10.28 -5.08 -24.78
N GLY A 283 -11.05 -5.67 -23.86
CA GLY A 283 -11.10 -7.11 -23.64
C GLY A 283 -10.00 -7.67 -22.73
N TRP A 284 -9.31 -6.81 -21.97
CA TRP A 284 -8.32 -7.24 -21.00
C TRP A 284 -8.99 -7.72 -19.72
N GLU A 285 -8.47 -8.80 -19.15
CA GLU A 285 -8.78 -9.22 -17.79
C GLU A 285 -7.76 -8.62 -16.84
N LEU A 286 -8.24 -7.83 -15.87
CA LEU A 286 -7.36 -7.15 -14.93
C LEU A 286 -7.14 -8.02 -13.69
N VAL A 287 -5.89 -8.16 -13.29
CA VAL A 287 -5.49 -8.95 -12.13
C VAL A 287 -5.52 -8.05 -10.88
N PRO A 288 -6.22 -8.44 -9.80
CA PRO A 288 -6.16 -7.71 -8.53
C PRO A 288 -4.74 -7.60 -8.01
N GLN A 289 -4.38 -6.43 -7.51
CA GLN A 289 -3.11 -6.17 -6.87
C GLN A 289 -3.31 -6.00 -5.36
N PHE A 290 -2.34 -6.46 -4.57
CA PHE A 290 -2.32 -6.25 -3.13
C PHE A 290 -3.53 -6.84 -2.39
N ALA A 291 -3.63 -8.16 -2.34
CA ALA A 291 -4.68 -8.85 -1.56
C ALA A 291 -4.70 -8.45 -0.07
N ASN A 292 -3.56 -7.97 0.47
CA ASN A 292 -3.37 -7.61 1.88
C ASN A 292 -2.89 -6.16 2.03
N ALA A 293 -3.42 -5.24 1.23
CA ALA A 293 -3.09 -3.83 1.32
C ALA A 293 -4.08 -3.00 0.48
N GLY A 294 -4.19 -1.73 0.77
CA GLY A 294 -5.06 -0.83 0.04
C GLY A 294 -4.55 0.60 0.03
N ASN A 295 -4.86 1.32 -1.03
CA ASN A 295 -4.69 2.77 -1.07
C ASN A 295 -5.94 3.40 -0.45
N VAL A 296 -5.82 3.84 0.80
CA VAL A 296 -6.92 4.39 1.58
C VAL A 296 -6.99 5.89 1.40
N SER A 297 -8.10 6.37 0.85
CA SER A 297 -8.46 7.79 0.90
C SER A 297 -9.10 8.11 2.25
N PHE A 298 -8.72 9.21 2.87
CA PHE A 298 -9.15 9.57 4.21
C PHE A 298 -9.29 11.07 4.43
N VAL A 299 -9.96 11.43 5.53
CA VAL A 299 -10.01 12.79 6.07
C VAL A 299 -9.41 12.81 7.46
N ILE A 300 -8.56 13.81 7.73
CA ILE A 300 -8.08 14.16 9.07
C ILE A 300 -8.62 15.54 9.43
N PRO A 301 -9.41 15.69 10.50
CA PRO A 301 -9.80 17.00 11.00
C PRO A 301 -8.60 17.67 11.68
N ILE A 302 -8.39 18.95 11.43
CA ILE A 302 -7.36 19.75 12.11
C ILE A 302 -7.95 20.18 13.45
N THR A 303 -7.65 19.43 14.52
CA THR A 303 -8.30 19.59 15.82
C THR A 303 -7.51 20.42 16.82
N ASN A 304 -6.24 20.66 16.56
CA ASN A 304 -5.33 21.44 17.42
C ASN A 304 -5.52 22.96 17.34
N VAL A 305 -6.53 23.45 16.61
CA VAL A 305 -6.87 24.88 16.51
C VAL A 305 -8.06 25.17 17.41
N PRO A 306 -7.86 25.88 18.55
CA PRO A 306 -8.95 26.24 19.45
C PRO A 306 -10.03 27.06 18.75
N ASP A 307 -11.30 26.86 19.13
CA ASP A 307 -12.47 27.55 18.61
C ASP A 307 -12.84 27.23 17.12
N ASP A 308 -12.05 26.41 16.44
CA ASP A 308 -12.46 25.85 15.15
C ASP A 308 -13.57 24.81 15.35
N PRO A 309 -14.59 24.74 14.47
CA PRO A 309 -15.66 23.75 14.60
C PRO A 309 -15.15 22.31 14.70
N TRP A 310 -14.05 21.98 14.01
CA TRP A 310 -13.48 20.64 14.01
C TRP A 310 -12.75 20.26 15.31
N SER A 311 -12.41 21.22 16.18
CA SER A 311 -11.90 20.92 17.53
C SER A 311 -12.98 20.32 18.44
N ASN A 312 -14.29 20.53 18.11
CA ASN A 312 -15.40 19.99 18.87
C ASN A 312 -15.72 18.54 18.42
N VAL A 313 -15.50 17.58 19.30
CA VAL A 313 -15.76 16.14 19.02
C VAL A 313 -17.21 15.88 18.59
N LYS A 314 -18.20 16.64 19.10
CA LYS A 314 -19.61 16.47 18.71
C LYS A 314 -19.88 16.89 17.26
N VAL A 315 -19.12 17.84 16.74
CA VAL A 315 -19.18 18.22 15.33
C VAL A 315 -18.61 17.09 14.48
N ARG A 316 -17.47 16.56 14.88
CA ARG A 316 -16.85 15.41 14.19
C ARG A 316 -17.75 14.18 14.21
N GLU A 317 -18.32 13.85 15.38
CA GLU A 317 -19.28 12.75 15.52
C GLU A 317 -20.47 12.92 14.56
N ALA A 318 -21.11 14.09 14.55
CA ALA A 318 -22.25 14.36 13.69
C ALA A 318 -21.93 14.16 12.20
N VAL A 319 -20.78 14.68 11.77
CA VAL A 319 -20.38 14.65 10.35
C VAL A 319 -19.87 13.27 9.96
N PHE A 320 -18.98 12.69 10.73
CA PHE A 320 -18.25 11.47 10.34
C PHE A 320 -19.10 10.21 10.54
N SER A 321 -19.96 10.17 11.59
CA SER A 321 -20.82 8.99 11.79
C SER A 321 -22.07 8.98 10.91
N HIS A 322 -22.64 10.17 10.60
CA HIS A 322 -23.99 10.24 10.00
C HIS A 322 -24.09 11.18 8.81
N GLY A 323 -23.11 12.07 8.60
CA GLY A 323 -23.25 13.22 7.71
C GLY A 323 -22.64 13.05 6.32
N ILE A 324 -21.96 11.96 6.05
CA ILE A 324 -21.30 11.68 4.76
C ILE A 324 -21.78 10.33 4.23
N ASP A 325 -22.21 10.30 2.98
CA ASP A 325 -22.48 9.06 2.24
C ASP A 325 -21.15 8.42 1.83
N LEU A 326 -20.53 7.67 2.77
CA LEU A 326 -19.22 7.09 2.58
C LEU A 326 -19.20 5.98 1.49
N VAL A 327 -20.31 5.24 1.35
CA VAL A 327 -20.44 4.24 0.27
C VAL A 327 -20.52 4.93 -1.09
N GLY A 328 -21.34 5.99 -1.20
CA GLY A 328 -21.43 6.80 -2.41
C GLY A 328 -20.12 7.56 -2.70
N ALA A 329 -19.46 8.06 -1.67
CA ALA A 329 -18.18 8.73 -1.79
C ALA A 329 -17.08 7.76 -2.28
N ALA A 330 -17.00 6.55 -1.72
CA ALA A 330 -16.07 5.53 -2.19
C ALA A 330 -16.32 5.20 -3.67
N ALA A 331 -17.57 4.95 -4.06
CA ALA A 331 -17.91 4.67 -5.45
C ALA A 331 -17.53 5.83 -6.39
N ALA A 332 -17.65 7.10 -5.93
CA ALA A 332 -17.28 8.27 -6.71
C ALA A 332 -15.76 8.48 -6.84
N ILE A 333 -14.97 8.01 -5.86
CA ILE A 333 -13.52 8.20 -5.81
C ILE A 333 -12.79 7.04 -6.49
N VAL A 334 -13.18 5.79 -6.19
CA VAL A 334 -12.43 4.58 -6.60
C VAL A 334 -13.24 3.66 -7.52
N GLY A 335 -14.47 4.06 -7.89
CA GLY A 335 -15.33 3.27 -8.77
C GLY A 335 -15.73 1.92 -8.17
N GLU A 336 -16.06 0.95 -9.05
CA GLU A 336 -16.42 -0.42 -8.64
C GLU A 336 -15.22 -1.25 -8.16
N ALA A 337 -14.01 -0.76 -8.38
CA ALA A 337 -12.78 -1.45 -8.00
C ALA A 337 -12.44 -1.30 -6.52
N GLY A 338 -13.15 -0.45 -5.78
CA GLY A 338 -12.89 -0.20 -4.37
C GLY A 338 -14.13 -0.33 -3.49
N TYR A 339 -13.92 -0.11 -2.22
CA TYR A 339 -14.97 -0.21 -1.21
C TYR A 339 -14.73 0.80 -0.09
N HIS A 340 -15.76 1.01 0.74
CA HIS A 340 -15.64 1.72 2.01
C HIS A 340 -15.46 0.71 3.16
N THR A 341 -14.64 1.08 4.13
CA THR A 341 -14.57 0.49 5.47
C THR A 341 -14.27 1.59 6.48
N ASP A 342 -14.80 1.48 7.67
CA ASP A 342 -14.51 2.39 8.78
C ASP A 342 -13.17 2.06 9.48
N ALA A 343 -12.53 0.96 9.13
CA ALA A 343 -11.23 0.59 9.65
C ALA A 343 -10.10 1.44 9.04
N ILE A 344 -9.09 1.77 9.83
CA ILE A 344 -7.84 2.30 9.29
C ILE A 344 -7.16 1.15 8.51
N GLY A 345 -7.01 1.31 7.19
CA GLY A 345 -6.40 0.28 6.37
C GLY A 345 -7.43 -0.52 5.56
N TYR A 346 -7.49 -1.83 5.69
CA TYR A 346 -8.26 -2.72 4.81
C TYR A 346 -8.86 -3.90 5.60
N LYS A 347 -9.89 -4.56 5.02
CA LYS A 347 -10.69 -5.59 5.70
C LYS A 347 -9.96 -6.92 5.92
N GLU A 348 -8.89 -7.18 5.20
CA GLU A 348 -8.06 -8.37 5.34
C GLU A 348 -6.92 -8.21 6.36
N ALA A 349 -6.82 -7.04 7.01
CA ALA A 349 -5.82 -6.79 8.06
C ALA A 349 -6.05 -7.69 9.28
N THR A 350 -4.97 -8.12 9.95
CA THR A 350 -5.04 -9.06 11.08
C THR A 350 -5.81 -8.52 12.28
N TYR A 351 -5.80 -7.19 12.47
CA TYR A 351 -6.54 -6.49 13.54
C TYR A 351 -7.99 -6.16 13.16
N TYR A 352 -8.43 -6.41 11.91
CA TYR A 352 -9.78 -6.05 11.48
C TYR A 352 -10.84 -6.95 12.13
N ASP A 353 -11.93 -6.32 12.59
CA ASP A 353 -13.14 -6.95 13.08
C ASP A 353 -14.36 -6.13 12.64
N GLU A 354 -15.49 -6.77 12.40
CA GLU A 354 -16.74 -6.08 11.98
C GLU A 354 -17.20 -5.02 13.01
N GLY A 355 -16.73 -5.08 14.25
CA GLY A 355 -16.97 -4.05 15.25
C GLY A 355 -16.30 -2.70 14.96
N LEU A 356 -15.40 -2.65 13.97
CA LEU A 356 -14.86 -1.38 13.47
C LEU A 356 -15.84 -0.63 12.54
N GLU A 357 -16.83 -1.30 11.96
CA GLU A 357 -17.85 -0.68 11.11
C GLU A 357 -18.91 -0.01 11.98
N PHE A 358 -18.98 1.34 11.97
CA PHE A 358 -19.86 2.10 12.86
C PHE A 358 -20.67 3.19 12.16
N THR A 359 -20.28 3.61 10.96
CA THR A 359 -20.95 4.70 10.26
C THR A 359 -22.34 4.32 9.76
N SER A 360 -23.27 5.25 9.81
CA SER A 360 -24.63 5.06 9.32
C SER A 360 -25.19 6.37 8.79
N LEU A 361 -25.43 6.46 7.50
CA LEU A 361 -25.91 7.68 6.85
C LEU A 361 -27.29 8.11 7.36
N ASP A 362 -27.37 9.28 8.00
CA ASP A 362 -28.59 9.96 8.41
C ASP A 362 -28.39 11.48 8.47
N TYR A 363 -28.63 12.19 7.36
CA TYR A 363 -28.44 13.64 7.28
C TYR A 363 -29.31 14.42 8.27
N GLU A 364 -30.51 13.95 8.61
CA GLU A 364 -31.38 14.65 9.55
C GLU A 364 -30.86 14.51 10.99
N LEU A 365 -30.35 13.33 11.35
CA LEU A 365 -29.66 13.12 12.63
C LEU A 365 -28.39 13.98 12.69
N ALA A 366 -27.57 13.97 11.65
CA ALA A 366 -26.34 14.77 11.59
C ALA A 366 -26.62 16.27 11.77
N LYS A 367 -27.64 16.84 11.08
CA LYS A 367 -28.03 18.23 11.24
C LYS A 367 -28.54 18.54 12.64
N LYS A 368 -29.30 17.62 13.24
CA LYS A 368 -29.75 17.77 14.63
C LYS A 368 -28.56 17.81 15.59
N MET A 369 -27.61 16.91 15.44
CA MET A 369 -26.40 16.87 16.27
C MET A 369 -25.55 18.13 16.08
N LEU A 370 -25.38 18.61 14.83
CA LEU A 370 -24.71 19.88 14.54
C LEU A 370 -25.42 21.08 15.24
N ALA A 371 -26.75 21.11 15.22
CA ALA A 371 -27.52 22.15 15.93
C ALA A 371 -27.29 22.07 17.45
N GLU A 372 -27.26 20.88 18.04
CA GLU A 372 -26.96 20.66 19.46
C GLU A 372 -25.51 21.04 19.80
N ALA A 373 -24.57 20.91 18.84
CA ALA A 373 -23.18 21.33 18.96
C ALA A 373 -22.98 22.86 18.76
N GLY A 374 -24.06 23.60 18.43
CA GLY A 374 -24.04 25.07 18.26
C GLY A 374 -24.01 25.54 16.80
N TYR A 375 -24.21 24.66 15.82
CA TYR A 375 -24.16 24.97 14.39
C TYR A 375 -25.47 24.61 13.65
N PRO A 376 -26.63 25.22 14.00
CA PRO A 376 -27.94 24.85 13.43
C PRO A 376 -28.04 25.13 11.91
N ASP A 377 -27.28 26.10 11.40
CA ASP A 377 -27.25 26.48 9.99
C ASP A 377 -25.96 26.02 9.27
N GLY A 378 -25.18 25.11 9.91
CA GLY A 378 -23.84 24.74 9.45
C GLY A 378 -22.79 25.81 9.76
N PHE A 379 -21.65 25.75 9.07
CA PHE A 379 -20.54 26.68 9.25
C PHE A 379 -19.66 26.76 7.98
N LYS A 380 -18.70 27.68 7.99
CA LYS A 380 -17.69 27.76 6.93
C LYS A 380 -16.40 27.07 7.37
N THR A 381 -15.79 26.36 6.45
CA THR A 381 -14.54 25.63 6.68
C THR A 381 -13.71 25.59 5.40
N ARG A 382 -12.58 24.91 5.46
CA ARG A 382 -11.74 24.61 4.30
C ARG A 382 -11.39 23.13 4.27
N ILE A 383 -11.05 22.65 3.08
CA ILE A 383 -10.49 21.33 2.83
C ILE A 383 -9.12 21.54 2.20
N VAL A 384 -8.09 21.03 2.84
CA VAL A 384 -6.71 21.05 2.34
C VAL A 384 -6.44 19.75 1.62
N ALA A 385 -6.00 19.82 0.39
CA ALA A 385 -5.69 18.66 -0.46
C ALA A 385 -4.47 18.95 -1.34
N ASP A 386 -3.90 17.94 -1.94
CA ASP A 386 -2.91 18.06 -3.00
C ASP A 386 -3.53 17.71 -4.38
N ALA A 387 -2.72 17.77 -5.43
CA ALA A 387 -3.19 17.50 -6.79
C ALA A 387 -3.67 16.04 -6.97
N THR A 388 -3.15 15.10 -6.18
CA THR A 388 -3.51 13.67 -6.26
C THR A 388 -4.81 13.35 -5.54
N THR A 389 -5.23 14.21 -4.59
CA THR A 389 -6.42 14.04 -3.75
C THR A 389 -7.54 15.05 -4.06
N GLN A 390 -7.47 15.73 -5.20
CA GLN A 390 -8.47 16.72 -5.62
C GLN A 390 -9.87 16.14 -5.77
N THR A 391 -10.00 14.92 -6.30
CA THR A 391 -11.27 14.23 -6.47
C THR A 391 -11.91 13.96 -5.11
N GLN A 392 -11.14 13.42 -4.16
CA GLN A 392 -11.57 13.16 -2.79
C GLN A 392 -12.08 14.46 -2.13
N ALA A 393 -11.30 15.54 -2.24
CA ALA A 393 -11.68 16.84 -1.67
C ALA A 393 -13.00 17.37 -2.26
N THR A 394 -13.21 17.22 -3.57
CA THR A 394 -14.43 17.63 -4.25
C THR A 394 -15.64 16.82 -3.80
N VAL A 395 -15.49 15.52 -3.63
CA VAL A 395 -16.55 14.62 -3.14
C VAL A 395 -16.92 14.99 -1.70
N ILE A 396 -15.94 15.15 -0.81
CA ILE A 396 -16.20 15.56 0.59
C ILE A 396 -16.83 16.95 0.66
N GLN A 397 -16.39 17.91 -0.16
CA GLN A 397 -17.03 19.23 -0.26
C GLN A 397 -18.52 19.12 -0.60
N ALA A 398 -18.88 18.25 -1.54
CA ALA A 398 -20.27 18.04 -1.94
C ALA A 398 -21.10 17.40 -0.82
N GLU A 399 -20.54 16.47 -0.05
CA GLU A 399 -21.20 15.85 1.10
C GLU A 399 -21.43 16.87 2.23
N LEU A 400 -20.41 17.63 2.61
CA LEU A 400 -20.51 18.68 3.64
C LEU A 400 -21.59 19.72 3.32
N LYS A 401 -21.74 20.06 2.05
CA LYS A 401 -22.78 21.01 1.61
C LYS A 401 -24.20 20.53 1.92
N LYS A 402 -24.47 19.24 1.94
CA LYS A 402 -25.77 18.66 2.31
C LYS A 402 -26.16 18.95 3.77
N LEU A 403 -25.15 19.18 4.61
CA LEU A 403 -25.28 19.53 6.02
C LEU A 403 -25.32 21.06 6.27
N GLY A 404 -25.22 21.89 5.24
CA GLY A 404 -25.09 23.34 5.38
C GLY A 404 -23.66 23.80 5.66
N ILE A 405 -22.66 22.91 5.59
CA ILE A 405 -21.27 23.26 5.79
C ILE A 405 -20.67 23.71 4.44
N GLU A 406 -20.23 24.97 4.39
CA GLU A 406 -19.61 25.58 3.21
C GLU A 406 -18.09 25.41 3.30
N ALA A 407 -17.53 24.50 2.52
CA ALA A 407 -16.09 24.22 2.48
C ALA A 407 -15.44 24.84 1.24
N GLU A 408 -14.26 25.46 1.42
CA GLU A 408 -13.38 25.91 0.34
C GLU A 408 -12.25 24.89 0.18
N VAL A 409 -11.98 24.44 -1.06
CA VAL A 409 -10.88 23.52 -1.34
C VAL A 409 -9.63 24.35 -1.62
N GLU A 410 -8.59 24.11 -0.82
CA GLU A 410 -7.27 24.74 -0.92
C GLU A 410 -6.24 23.68 -1.31
N MET A 411 -5.38 24.02 -2.28
CA MET A 411 -4.26 23.17 -2.71
C MET A 411 -2.93 23.94 -2.51
N PRO A 412 -2.43 23.98 -1.27
CA PRO A 412 -1.17 24.64 -0.97
C PRO A 412 0.03 23.91 -1.60
N ASP A 413 1.15 24.59 -1.71
CA ASP A 413 2.39 23.92 -2.08
C ASP A 413 2.89 22.99 -0.94
N MET A 414 3.89 22.15 -1.23
CA MET A 414 4.38 21.16 -0.29
C MET A 414 4.94 21.77 1.01
N ASN A 415 5.52 22.97 0.96
CA ASN A 415 6.06 23.62 2.16
C ASN A 415 4.93 24.08 3.08
N GLU A 416 3.86 24.61 2.52
CA GLU A 416 2.67 24.97 3.30
C GLU A 416 1.94 23.71 3.78
N MET A 417 1.89 22.63 2.99
CA MET A 417 1.33 21.34 3.41
C MET A 417 2.05 20.77 4.63
N GLN A 418 3.38 20.85 4.68
CA GLN A 418 4.17 20.40 5.82
C GLN A 418 3.79 21.10 7.13
N LYS A 419 3.42 22.38 7.08
CA LYS A 419 3.00 23.13 8.29
C LYS A 419 1.72 22.56 8.90
N PHE A 420 0.80 22.01 8.07
CA PHE A 420 -0.36 21.29 8.61
C PHE A 420 0.09 20.03 9.34
N TRP A 421 0.98 19.25 8.73
CA TRP A 421 1.45 17.99 9.30
C TRP A 421 2.22 18.16 10.61
N THR A 422 3.03 19.23 10.70
CA THR A 422 3.86 19.50 11.89
C THR A 422 3.17 20.34 12.96
N GLY A 423 1.91 20.75 12.73
CA GLY A 423 1.16 21.57 13.70
C GLY A 423 1.56 23.05 13.74
N GLU A 424 2.34 23.52 12.78
CA GLU A 424 2.71 24.94 12.67
C GLU A 424 1.59 25.80 12.09
N ASN A 425 0.53 25.18 11.63
CA ASN A 425 -0.64 25.84 11.06
C ASN A 425 -1.57 26.36 12.17
N THR A 426 -2.04 27.61 12.01
CA THR A 426 -2.93 28.26 12.97
C THR A 426 -4.41 28.30 12.51
N ALA A 427 -4.74 27.68 11.38
CA ALA A 427 -6.09 27.65 10.85
C ALA A 427 -6.61 26.20 10.77
N GLY A 428 -7.84 26.01 11.25
CA GLY A 428 -8.53 24.72 11.27
C GLY A 428 -9.03 24.29 9.89
N GLY A 429 -9.80 23.21 9.83
CA GLY A 429 -10.36 22.64 8.61
C GLY A 429 -10.23 21.13 8.57
N LEU A 430 -10.34 20.59 7.36
CA LEU A 430 -10.13 19.18 7.06
C LEU A 430 -8.91 19.02 6.15
N MET A 431 -8.11 18.01 6.38
CA MET A 431 -7.08 17.57 5.45
C MET A 431 -7.55 16.27 4.78
N VAL A 432 -7.50 16.23 3.46
CA VAL A 432 -7.81 15.03 2.68
C VAL A 432 -6.50 14.43 2.18
N GLY A 433 -6.37 13.13 2.33
CA GLY A 433 -5.19 12.39 1.90
C GLY A 433 -5.54 11.05 1.29
N ALA A 434 -4.56 10.45 0.65
CA ALA A 434 -4.59 9.06 0.24
C ALA A 434 -3.23 8.44 0.53
N MET A 435 -3.23 7.23 1.10
CA MET A 435 -2.00 6.52 1.41
C MET A 435 -2.19 5.02 1.34
N TYR A 436 -1.13 4.38 0.93
CA TYR A 436 -1.03 2.93 0.92
C TYR A 436 -0.80 2.38 2.33
N PHE A 437 -1.71 1.54 2.78
CA PHE A 437 -1.62 0.79 4.02
C PHE A 437 -1.35 -0.69 3.71
N ALA A 438 -0.42 -1.29 4.42
CA ALA A 438 -0.08 -2.71 4.38
C ALA A 438 0.28 -3.20 5.77
N ASP A 439 0.23 -4.49 5.99
CA ASP A 439 0.72 -5.08 7.24
C ASP A 439 2.26 -5.02 7.36
N PRO A 440 2.77 -4.72 8.54
CA PRO A 440 2.02 -4.32 9.73
C PRO A 440 1.63 -2.83 9.69
N ILE A 441 0.40 -2.53 10.04
CA ILE A 441 -0.12 -1.15 10.06
C ILE A 441 0.69 -0.23 10.98
N LEU A 442 1.30 -0.80 12.03
CA LEU A 442 2.11 -0.05 12.99
C LEU A 442 3.25 0.73 12.29
N ASP A 443 3.82 0.19 11.22
CA ASP A 443 4.84 0.90 10.42
C ASP A 443 4.31 2.22 9.85
N ARG A 444 3.05 2.26 9.43
CA ARG A 444 2.41 3.47 8.91
C ARG A 444 1.98 4.43 10.02
N LEU A 445 1.51 3.89 11.12
CA LEU A 445 1.15 4.69 12.29
C LEU A 445 2.41 5.33 12.90
N ASP A 446 3.49 4.59 13.09
CA ASP A 446 4.75 5.12 13.62
C ASP A 446 5.37 6.21 12.74
N LYS A 447 5.31 6.05 11.42
CA LYS A 447 5.91 7.00 10.48
C LYS A 447 5.07 8.23 10.21
N PHE A 448 3.74 8.06 10.17
CA PHE A 448 2.87 9.12 9.64
C PHE A 448 1.72 9.51 10.57
N TYR A 449 0.84 8.59 10.96
CA TYR A 449 -0.49 8.91 11.49
C TYR A 449 -0.66 8.64 12.98
N GLY A 450 0.27 7.98 13.63
CA GLY A 450 0.23 7.79 15.08
C GLY A 450 0.66 9.05 15.84
N PRO A 451 0.52 9.06 17.17
CA PRO A 451 0.83 10.23 18.02
C PRO A 451 2.26 10.75 17.89
N TYR A 452 3.19 9.90 17.44
CA TYR A 452 4.60 10.24 17.22
C TYR A 452 4.97 10.31 15.74
N GLY A 453 3.99 10.16 14.86
CA GLY A 453 4.18 10.19 13.41
C GLY A 453 4.41 11.59 12.86
N TYR A 454 4.89 11.66 11.63
CA TYR A 454 5.21 12.92 10.95
C TYR A 454 3.98 13.84 10.78
N MET A 455 2.77 13.28 10.67
CA MET A 455 1.53 14.03 10.48
C MET A 455 0.73 14.22 11.78
N ALA A 456 1.33 13.92 12.93
CA ALA A 456 0.67 14.00 14.23
C ALA A 456 0.29 15.44 14.64
N GLY A 457 0.95 16.44 14.09
CA GLY A 457 0.84 17.83 14.55
C GLY A 457 -0.51 18.50 14.29
N CYS A 458 -1.35 17.98 13.41
CA CYS A 458 -2.69 18.53 13.15
C CYS A 458 -3.77 18.00 14.12
N THR A 459 -3.45 17.02 14.93
CA THR A 459 -4.37 16.34 15.85
C THR A 459 -4.13 16.77 17.29
N ASP A 460 -5.19 17.04 18.04
CA ASP A 460 -5.15 17.22 19.49
C ASP A 460 -5.33 15.86 20.17
N TRP A 461 -4.21 15.14 20.29
CA TRP A 461 -4.16 13.78 20.80
C TRP A 461 -4.59 13.69 22.26
N THR A 462 -5.43 12.72 22.59
CA THR A 462 -5.89 12.46 23.95
C THR A 462 -4.88 11.61 24.75
N ASP A 463 -4.93 11.73 26.08
CA ASP A 463 -4.10 10.88 26.96
C ASP A 463 -4.40 9.38 26.76
N GLU A 464 -5.66 9.03 26.39
CA GLU A 464 -6.07 7.64 26.13
C GLU A 464 -5.45 7.12 24.82
N GLU A 465 -5.41 7.94 23.78
CA GLU A 465 -4.76 7.58 22.49
C GLU A 465 -3.26 7.37 22.68
N TYR A 466 -2.57 8.27 23.41
CA TYR A 466 -1.16 8.09 23.77
C TYR A 466 -0.94 6.79 24.52
N ALA A 467 -1.74 6.52 25.57
CA ALA A 467 -1.58 5.31 26.37
C ALA A 467 -1.83 4.03 25.58
N LEU A 468 -2.85 4.00 24.71
CA LEU A 468 -3.10 2.86 23.83
C LEU A 468 -1.93 2.66 22.86
N TYR A 469 -1.43 3.73 22.28
CA TYR A 469 -0.35 3.67 21.32
C TYR A 469 0.97 3.18 21.94
N ASP A 470 1.31 3.66 23.14
CA ASP A 470 2.48 3.18 23.88
C ASP A 470 2.34 1.68 24.25
N ASN A 471 1.12 1.23 24.57
CA ASN A 471 0.86 -0.19 24.81
C ASN A 471 1.03 -1.03 23.53
N ILE A 472 0.59 -0.54 22.35
CA ILE A 472 0.83 -1.20 21.06
C ILE A 472 2.33 -1.42 20.84
N ARG A 473 3.14 -0.39 21.07
CA ARG A 473 4.60 -0.45 20.89
C ARG A 473 5.31 -1.37 21.89
N SER A 474 4.71 -1.60 23.06
CA SER A 474 5.27 -2.43 24.12
C SER A 474 4.60 -3.80 24.26
N ALA A 475 3.74 -4.19 23.32
CA ALA A 475 3.08 -5.49 23.27
C ALA A 475 4.09 -6.65 23.33
N LYS A 476 3.69 -7.79 23.90
CA LYS A 476 4.57 -8.95 24.09
C LYS A 476 4.34 -10.06 23.06
N SER A 477 3.26 -9.97 22.28
CA SER A 477 2.98 -10.84 21.14
C SER A 477 2.28 -10.07 20.04
N ILE A 478 2.26 -10.63 18.83
CA ILE A 478 1.54 -10.03 17.69
C ILE A 478 0.04 -10.03 17.97
N GLU A 479 -0.50 -11.09 18.58
CA GLU A 479 -1.92 -11.18 18.93
C GLU A 479 -2.32 -10.07 19.93
N GLU A 480 -1.50 -9.82 20.95
CA GLU A 480 -1.71 -8.70 21.88
C GLU A 480 -1.61 -7.36 21.14
N GLN A 481 -0.67 -7.22 20.22
CA GLN A 481 -0.50 -6.01 19.42
C GLN A 481 -1.72 -5.74 18.55
N ASP A 482 -2.25 -6.74 17.85
CA ASP A 482 -3.45 -6.64 17.02
C ASP A 482 -4.70 -6.26 17.85
N GLU A 483 -4.87 -6.85 19.05
CA GLU A 483 -5.94 -6.44 19.96
C GLU A 483 -5.83 -4.98 20.41
N LEU A 484 -4.61 -4.50 20.64
CA LEU A 484 -4.36 -3.12 21.02
C LEU A 484 -4.54 -2.16 19.84
N ILE A 485 -4.15 -2.56 18.64
CA ILE A 485 -4.41 -1.80 17.40
C ILE A 485 -5.92 -1.68 17.17
N TYR A 486 -6.68 -2.77 17.33
CA TYR A 486 -8.15 -2.70 17.27
C TYR A 486 -8.72 -1.67 18.26
N LYS A 487 -8.28 -1.71 19.53
CA LYS A 487 -8.73 -0.75 20.57
C LYS A 487 -8.34 0.69 20.21
N PHE A 488 -7.14 0.88 19.65
CA PHE A 488 -6.69 2.19 19.16
C PHE A 488 -7.56 2.67 18.00
N CYS A 489 -7.88 1.82 17.02
CA CYS A 489 -8.78 2.16 15.93
C CYS A 489 -10.17 2.58 16.44
N VAL A 490 -10.74 1.86 17.41
CA VAL A 490 -12.01 2.24 18.05
C VAL A 490 -11.91 3.62 18.72
N GLN A 491 -10.83 3.90 19.45
CA GLN A 491 -10.65 5.19 20.13
C GLN A 491 -10.46 6.32 19.11
N PHE A 492 -9.51 6.15 18.20
CA PHE A 492 -9.07 7.17 17.25
C PHE A 492 -10.12 7.50 16.17
N VAL A 493 -10.83 6.48 15.65
CA VAL A 493 -11.80 6.64 14.57
C VAL A 493 -13.22 6.81 15.08
N GLN A 494 -13.67 6.00 16.05
CA GLN A 494 -15.09 5.95 16.44
C GLN A 494 -15.45 6.85 17.61
N LYS A 495 -14.49 7.19 18.49
CA LYS A 495 -14.77 8.01 19.68
C LYS A 495 -14.24 9.43 19.57
N ASP A 496 -12.98 9.57 19.15
CA ASP A 496 -12.34 10.89 19.03
C ASP A 496 -12.49 11.45 17.61
N PHE A 497 -12.84 10.62 16.62
CA PHE A 497 -13.08 11.01 15.24
C PHE A 497 -11.92 11.82 14.64
N HIS A 498 -10.70 11.39 14.92
CA HIS A 498 -9.48 12.04 14.43
C HIS A 498 -9.06 11.57 13.04
N PHE A 499 -9.68 10.50 12.56
CA PHE A 499 -9.43 9.93 11.23
C PHE A 499 -10.74 9.38 10.66
N LEU A 500 -11.06 9.73 9.42
CA LEU A 500 -12.21 9.18 8.70
C LEU A 500 -11.71 8.47 7.46
N PRO A 501 -11.69 7.13 7.41
CA PRO A 501 -11.50 6.41 6.16
C PRO A 501 -12.67 6.71 5.22
N ILE A 502 -12.39 6.97 3.93
CA ILE A 502 -13.44 7.23 2.94
C ILE A 502 -13.57 6.05 2.00
N ALA A 503 -12.48 5.69 1.37
CA ALA A 503 -12.46 4.69 0.32
C ALA A 503 -11.15 3.91 0.33
N ASN A 504 -11.24 2.64 0.02
CA ASN A 504 -10.10 1.78 -0.18
C ASN A 504 -10.06 1.36 -1.64
N ALA A 505 -9.05 1.82 -2.37
CA ALA A 505 -8.82 1.43 -3.75
C ALA A 505 -8.11 0.08 -3.78
N VAL A 506 -8.70 -0.88 -4.47
CA VAL A 506 -8.02 -2.13 -4.82
C VAL A 506 -7.36 -1.93 -6.17
N GLY A 507 -6.05 -1.73 -6.17
CA GLY A 507 -5.28 -1.63 -7.42
C GLY A 507 -5.45 -2.88 -8.28
N ARG A 508 -5.36 -2.71 -9.59
CA ARG A 508 -5.37 -3.81 -10.56
C ARG A 508 -4.19 -3.68 -11.51
N ALA A 509 -3.84 -4.76 -12.17
CA ALA A 509 -2.82 -4.74 -13.21
C ALA A 509 -3.34 -5.29 -14.52
N ALA A 510 -2.99 -4.63 -15.62
CA ALA A 510 -3.03 -5.20 -16.94
C ALA A 510 -1.78 -6.06 -17.14
N VAL A 511 -1.98 -7.30 -17.54
CA VAL A 511 -0.91 -8.30 -17.73
C VAL A 511 -1.04 -8.87 -19.14
N SER A 512 0.05 -8.84 -19.91
CA SER A 512 0.04 -9.41 -21.27
C SER A 512 -0.07 -10.94 -21.26
N ASP A 513 -0.60 -11.52 -22.31
CA ASP A 513 -0.69 -12.98 -22.49
C ASP A 513 0.67 -13.70 -22.50
N ARG A 514 1.75 -12.94 -22.66
CA ARG A 514 3.12 -13.45 -22.64
C ARG A 514 3.64 -13.67 -21.23
N LEU A 515 3.17 -12.87 -20.28
CA LEU A 515 3.65 -12.88 -18.90
C LEU A 515 2.86 -13.89 -18.07
N ILE A 516 3.57 -14.83 -17.45
CA ILE A 516 2.99 -15.78 -16.50
C ILE A 516 3.44 -15.38 -15.11
N LEU A 517 2.49 -14.91 -14.32
CA LEU A 517 2.69 -14.59 -12.91
C LEU A 517 2.28 -15.82 -12.10
N GLY A 518 3.16 -16.32 -11.23
CA GLY A 518 2.80 -17.30 -10.20
C GLY A 518 1.89 -16.64 -9.14
N ASP A 519 2.10 -16.94 -7.87
CA ASP A 519 1.36 -16.30 -6.76
C ASP A 519 1.55 -14.77 -6.71
N MET A 520 2.44 -14.25 -7.52
CA MET A 520 2.73 -12.82 -7.68
C MET A 520 1.57 -12.00 -8.25
N ALA A 521 0.61 -12.63 -8.88
CA ALA A 521 -0.54 -11.92 -9.46
C ALA A 521 -1.27 -11.04 -8.41
N SER A 522 -1.23 -11.43 -7.13
CA SER A 522 -1.87 -10.72 -6.03
C SER A 522 -0.93 -9.82 -5.20
N LEU A 523 0.39 -9.85 -5.43
CA LEU A 523 1.35 -9.21 -4.54
C LEU A 523 1.77 -7.79 -4.97
N GLY A 524 1.46 -7.38 -6.19
CA GLY A 524 1.91 -6.09 -6.72
C GLY A 524 3.42 -5.96 -6.94
N ILE A 525 3.80 -4.88 -7.59
CA ILE A 525 5.18 -4.69 -8.10
C ILE A 525 6.23 -4.61 -6.97
N SER A 526 5.87 -4.07 -5.81
CA SER A 526 6.78 -3.91 -4.67
C SER A 526 7.23 -5.25 -4.06
N TYR A 527 6.52 -6.32 -4.36
CA TYR A 527 6.82 -7.66 -3.88
C TYR A 527 7.25 -8.61 -5.01
N TRP A 528 7.53 -8.04 -6.17
CA TRP A 528 7.95 -8.84 -7.32
C TRP A 528 9.16 -9.69 -6.97
N ASN A 529 8.96 -11.00 -7.11
CA ASN A 529 10.02 -11.98 -7.04
C ASN A 529 10.24 -12.52 -8.46
N PRO A 530 11.32 -12.15 -9.13
CA PRO A 530 11.60 -12.61 -10.49
C PRO A 530 11.69 -14.13 -10.60
N ASN A 531 11.91 -14.82 -9.47
CA ASN A 531 11.86 -16.29 -9.41
C ASN A 531 10.46 -16.87 -9.59
N MET A 532 9.41 -16.04 -9.63
CA MET A 532 8.02 -16.48 -9.74
C MET A 532 7.37 -15.98 -11.03
N VAL A 533 8.16 -15.61 -12.02
CA VAL A 533 7.68 -15.06 -13.30
C VAL A 533 8.21 -15.89 -14.45
N GLY A 534 7.32 -16.20 -15.38
CA GLY A 534 7.65 -16.83 -16.68
C GLY A 534 7.28 -15.91 -17.83
N CYS A 535 7.98 -16.05 -18.96
CA CYS A 535 7.68 -15.35 -20.20
C CYS A 535 7.50 -16.34 -21.34
N LYS A 536 6.34 -16.30 -22.01
CA LYS A 536 6.11 -17.03 -23.27
C LYS A 536 6.83 -16.27 -24.38
N ASN A 537 7.73 -16.95 -25.09
CA ASN A 537 8.43 -16.39 -26.26
C ASN A 537 7.53 -16.23 -27.47
#